data_518eb2d16e4a10cad585b5562bab546f
#
_entry.id   518eb2d16e4a10cad585b5562bab546f
#
_cell.length_a   1.000
_cell.length_b   1.000
_cell.length_c   1.000
_cell.angle_alpha   90.00
_cell.angle_beta   90.00
_cell.angle_gamma   90.00
#
_symmetry.space_group_name_H-M   'P 1'
#
loop_
_entity.id
_entity.type
_entity.pdbx_description
1 polymer ?
#
loop_
_entity_poly.entity_id
_entity_poly.type
_entity_poly.pdbx_seq_one_letter_code
_entity_poly.pdbx_strand_id
1 'polypeptide(L)'
;MRARNIGLLAGIVATIALTSIPVVQAKEAPPETTPEGLVLLKSTKSRVSYVKPGATFTQYNRVAILDPLVEFEKDWQKDYNSSRRSLEGRVSDADVERMKAGLAAEFKKVFTKELQDKGGYQVVTTAAPDVLVLRPALLNVEVSAPDLMTAGINATVVRSAGQMTLFLELWDSSTNTLLARVMDAAADNDAFAKQA
;
A
#
# COMPACT_ATOMS: atom_id res chain seq x y z
N MET A 1 56.59 64.87 27.12
CA MET A 1 55.40 64.32 27.73
C MET A 1 54.69 63.44 26.70
N ARG A 2 54.50 62.13 26.95
CA ARG A 2 54.09 61.14 25.95
C ARG A 2 52.59 61.07 25.91
N ALA A 3 51.98 61.23 24.70
CA ALA A 3 50.58 60.93 24.42
C ALA A 3 50.46 59.45 23.99
N ARG A 4 49.57 58.71 24.66
CA ARG A 4 49.27 57.27 24.39
C ARG A 4 48.05 57.25 23.46
N ASN A 5 48.24 56.72 22.25
CA ASN A 5 47.15 56.37 21.32
C ASN A 5 46.48 55.06 21.81
N ILE A 6 45.17 55.13 21.98
CA ILE A 6 44.32 53.96 22.24
C ILE A 6 43.67 53.61 20.89
N GLY A 7 44.10 52.51 20.29
CA GLY A 7 43.51 51.96 19.07
C GLY A 7 42.18 51.24 19.37
N LEU A 8 41.17 51.66 18.63
CA LEU A 8 39.82 51.05 18.63
C LEU A 8 39.82 49.80 17.72
N LEU A 9 39.71 48.61 18.26
CA LEU A 9 39.53 47.37 17.52
C LEU A 9 38.02 47.18 17.22
N ALA A 10 37.63 47.36 15.95
CA ALA A 10 36.31 47.06 15.44
C ALA A 10 36.23 45.56 15.18
N GLY A 11 35.49 44.83 16.00
CA GLY A 11 35.19 43.39 15.79
C GLY A 11 34.11 43.22 14.74
N ILE A 12 34.46 42.54 13.65
CA ILE A 12 33.52 42.12 12.62
C ILE A 12 32.87 40.83 13.11
N VAL A 13 31.60 40.89 13.49
CA VAL A 13 30.77 39.70 13.76
C VAL A 13 30.26 39.18 12.44
N ALA A 14 30.86 38.10 11.95
CA ALA A 14 30.35 37.35 10.79
C ALA A 14 29.19 36.48 11.21
N THR A 15 27.98 36.88 10.84
CA THR A 15 26.76 36.09 11.03
C THR A 15 26.73 34.99 9.96
N ILE A 16 27.01 33.74 10.36
CA ILE A 16 26.86 32.57 9.49
C ILE A 16 25.38 32.22 9.46
N ALA A 17 24.71 32.55 8.37
CA ALA A 17 23.34 32.07 8.09
C ALA A 17 23.39 30.56 7.73
N LEU A 18 22.97 29.72 8.65
CA LEU A 18 22.71 28.32 8.34
C LEU A 18 21.47 28.24 7.42
N THR A 19 21.70 28.09 6.12
CA THR A 19 20.66 27.72 5.16
C THR A 19 20.37 26.24 5.36
N SER A 20 19.22 25.92 5.97
CA SER A 20 18.69 24.55 6.03
C SER A 20 18.29 24.12 4.62
N ILE A 21 19.11 23.28 4.02
CA ILE A 21 18.80 22.63 2.76
C ILE A 21 17.72 21.58 3.08
N PRO A 22 16.52 21.59 2.46
CA PRO A 22 15.55 20.53 2.63
C PRO A 22 16.17 19.23 2.10
N VAL A 23 16.37 18.26 2.98
CA VAL A 23 16.73 16.89 2.59
C VAL A 23 15.50 16.31 1.91
N VAL A 24 15.50 16.29 0.58
CA VAL A 24 14.55 15.51 -0.20
C VAL A 24 14.89 14.05 0.08
N GLN A 25 14.08 13.39 0.91
CA GLN A 25 14.18 11.94 1.09
C GLN A 25 13.83 11.28 -0.24
N ALA A 26 14.85 10.90 -0.99
CA ALA A 26 14.69 10.02 -2.13
C ALA A 26 14.10 8.70 -1.61
N LYS A 27 13.01 8.24 -2.21
CA LYS A 27 12.41 6.93 -1.91
C LYS A 27 13.49 5.89 -2.16
N GLU A 28 13.93 5.20 -1.11
CA GLU A 28 14.96 4.17 -1.21
C GLU A 28 14.56 3.11 -2.25
N ALA A 29 15.54 2.68 -3.05
CA ALA A 29 15.33 1.57 -3.97
C ALA A 29 15.01 0.30 -3.18
N PRO A 30 14.11 -0.56 -3.69
CA PRO A 30 13.78 -1.81 -3.03
C PRO A 30 15.04 -2.67 -2.88
N PRO A 31 15.24 -3.37 -1.75
CA PRO A 31 16.41 -4.20 -1.50
C PRO A 31 16.48 -5.35 -2.51
N GLU A 32 17.68 -5.75 -2.89
CA GLU A 32 17.89 -6.88 -3.82
C GLU A 32 17.42 -8.22 -3.24
N THR A 33 17.44 -8.35 -1.92
CA THR A 33 17.01 -9.57 -1.22
C THR A 33 16.21 -9.20 0.02
N THR A 34 15.10 -9.90 0.26
CA THR A 34 14.29 -9.73 1.48
C THR A 34 14.88 -10.53 2.65
N PRO A 35 14.51 -10.23 3.90
CA PRO A 35 14.92 -11.02 5.06
C PRO A 35 14.55 -12.51 4.97
N GLU A 36 13.48 -12.85 4.26
CA GLU A 36 13.04 -14.23 4.02
C GLU A 36 13.78 -14.93 2.86
N GLY A 37 14.76 -14.24 2.25
CA GLY A 37 15.60 -14.79 1.19
C GLY A 37 14.96 -14.77 -0.21
N LEU A 38 13.91 -13.97 -0.41
CA LEU A 38 13.39 -13.72 -1.76
C LEU A 38 14.31 -12.74 -2.49
N VAL A 39 14.57 -12.96 -3.75
CA VAL A 39 15.38 -12.10 -4.62
C VAL A 39 14.51 -11.22 -5.48
N LEU A 40 14.92 -9.98 -5.68
CA LEU A 40 14.23 -9.01 -6.52
C LEU A 40 14.17 -9.50 -7.97
N LEU A 41 12.95 -9.71 -8.46
CA LEU A 41 12.71 -10.12 -9.84
C LEU A 41 12.46 -8.90 -10.74
N LYS A 42 11.65 -7.96 -10.27
CA LYS A 42 11.27 -6.77 -11.03
C LYS A 42 10.97 -5.61 -10.11
N SER A 43 11.43 -4.43 -10.48
CA SER A 43 11.07 -3.18 -9.85
C SER A 43 10.69 -2.15 -10.90
N THR A 44 9.53 -1.50 -10.71
CA THR A 44 9.05 -0.36 -11.48
C THR A 44 8.57 0.72 -10.52
N LYS A 45 8.08 1.85 -11.02
CA LYS A 45 7.56 2.94 -10.19
C LYS A 45 6.39 2.50 -9.29
N SER A 46 5.52 1.58 -9.79
CA SER A 46 4.31 1.13 -9.09
C SER A 46 4.40 -0.32 -8.61
N ARG A 47 5.25 -1.17 -9.22
CA ARG A 47 5.29 -2.60 -8.90
C ARG A 47 6.67 -3.07 -8.52
N VAL A 48 6.73 -3.85 -7.43
CA VAL A 48 7.94 -4.55 -6.99
C VAL A 48 7.58 -6.02 -6.81
N SER A 49 8.40 -6.91 -7.35
CA SER A 49 8.18 -8.36 -7.27
C SER A 49 9.44 -9.08 -6.81
N TYR A 50 9.27 -10.01 -5.90
CA TYR A 50 10.32 -10.88 -5.38
C TYR A 50 9.96 -12.34 -5.61
N VAL A 51 10.96 -13.18 -5.78
CA VAL A 51 10.79 -14.62 -5.96
C VAL A 51 11.85 -15.38 -5.16
N LYS A 52 11.49 -16.55 -4.64
CA LYS A 52 12.44 -17.46 -4.02
C LYS A 52 13.35 -18.06 -5.09
N PRO A 53 14.69 -18.07 -4.91
CA PRO A 53 15.60 -18.70 -5.84
C PRO A 53 15.23 -20.18 -6.09
N GLY A 54 15.14 -20.55 -7.37
CA GLY A 54 14.76 -21.90 -7.78
C GLY A 54 13.27 -22.24 -7.67
N ALA A 55 12.40 -21.30 -7.27
CA ALA A 55 10.95 -21.55 -7.26
C ALA A 55 10.43 -21.78 -8.68
N THR A 56 9.56 -22.79 -8.81
CA THR A 56 8.80 -23.08 -10.03
C THR A 56 7.30 -23.00 -9.71
N PHE A 57 6.51 -22.64 -10.70
CA PHE A 57 5.06 -22.45 -10.52
C PHE A 57 4.23 -23.39 -11.41
N THR A 58 4.88 -24.15 -12.27
CA THR A 58 4.21 -25.01 -13.26
C THR A 58 3.43 -26.19 -12.65
N GLN A 59 3.78 -26.57 -11.41
CA GLN A 59 3.07 -27.60 -10.68
C GLN A 59 1.73 -27.14 -10.08
N TYR A 60 1.53 -25.82 -9.94
CA TYR A 60 0.31 -25.29 -9.34
C TYR A 60 -0.75 -25.03 -10.40
N ASN A 61 -1.84 -25.75 -10.37
CA ASN A 61 -3.02 -25.58 -11.23
C ASN A 61 -4.27 -25.18 -10.45
N ARG A 62 -4.20 -25.22 -9.13
CA ARG A 62 -5.23 -24.78 -8.19
C ARG A 62 -4.70 -23.71 -7.26
N VAL A 63 -5.60 -22.85 -6.78
CA VAL A 63 -5.27 -21.78 -5.84
C VAL A 63 -6.22 -21.78 -4.65
N ALA A 64 -5.69 -21.49 -3.47
CA ALA A 64 -6.47 -21.17 -2.28
C ALA A 64 -6.26 -19.69 -1.94
N ILE A 65 -7.34 -18.91 -1.82
CA ILE A 65 -7.29 -17.47 -1.56
C ILE A 65 -7.70 -17.24 -0.12
N LEU A 66 -6.78 -16.76 0.70
CA LEU A 66 -7.06 -16.34 2.07
C LEU A 66 -7.89 -15.06 2.09
N ASP A 67 -8.54 -14.78 3.22
CA ASP A 67 -9.26 -13.53 3.39
C ASP A 67 -8.29 -12.36 3.36
N PRO A 68 -8.56 -11.33 2.53
CA PRO A 68 -7.69 -10.17 2.41
C PRO A 68 -7.61 -9.38 3.72
N LEU A 69 -6.40 -9.01 4.14
CA LEU A 69 -6.20 -7.97 5.12
C LEU A 69 -6.45 -6.61 4.45
N VAL A 70 -7.15 -5.70 5.12
CA VAL A 70 -7.34 -4.33 4.61
C VAL A 70 -6.90 -3.33 5.67
N GLU A 71 -5.97 -2.45 5.28
CA GLU A 71 -5.49 -1.37 6.14
C GLU A 71 -5.60 -0.02 5.41
N PHE A 72 -6.32 0.91 6.04
CA PHE A 72 -6.36 2.29 5.56
C PHE A 72 -5.01 2.98 5.77
N GLU A 73 -4.77 4.05 5.03
CA GLU A 73 -3.62 4.89 5.27
C GLU A 73 -3.62 5.41 6.71
N LYS A 74 -2.40 5.57 7.24
CA LYS A 74 -2.21 6.08 8.59
C LYS A 74 -2.89 7.46 8.73
N ASP A 75 -3.64 7.60 9.82
CA ASP A 75 -4.39 8.82 10.15
C ASP A 75 -5.53 9.18 9.16
N TRP A 76 -5.83 8.38 8.12
CA TRP A 76 -6.88 8.65 7.13
C TRP A 76 -8.22 9.06 7.76
N GLN A 77 -8.71 8.30 8.73
CA GLN A 77 -9.98 8.59 9.41
C GLN A 77 -9.98 9.94 10.13
N LYS A 78 -8.87 10.25 10.82
CA LYS A 78 -8.68 11.51 11.54
C LYS A 78 -8.65 12.68 10.56
N ASP A 79 -7.91 12.55 9.47
CA ASP A 79 -7.74 13.59 8.46
C ASP A 79 -9.05 13.80 7.69
N TYR A 80 -9.75 12.74 7.33
CA TYR A 80 -11.08 12.81 6.76
C TYR A 80 -12.06 13.55 7.70
N ASN A 81 -12.10 13.18 8.97
CA ASN A 81 -12.99 13.78 9.97
C ASN A 81 -12.62 15.23 10.30
N SER A 82 -11.36 15.62 10.23
CA SER A 82 -10.90 16.99 10.50
C SER A 82 -11.42 18.00 9.48
N SER A 83 -11.65 17.56 8.25
CA SER A 83 -12.20 18.38 7.16
C SER A 83 -13.72 18.59 7.28
N ARG A 84 -14.41 17.88 8.18
CA ARG A 84 -15.88 17.91 8.34
C ARG A 84 -16.30 18.80 9.52
N ARG A 85 -17.04 19.88 9.23
CA ARG A 85 -17.55 20.80 10.26
C ARG A 85 -18.74 20.23 11.04
N SER A 86 -19.55 19.35 10.44
CA SER A 86 -20.70 18.68 11.06
C SER A 86 -20.31 17.31 11.59
N LEU A 87 -20.97 16.86 12.67
CA LEU A 87 -20.86 15.47 13.14
C LEU A 87 -21.49 14.48 12.17
N GLU A 88 -22.49 14.95 11.41
CA GLU A 88 -23.06 14.18 10.30
C GLU A 88 -22.01 14.04 9.19
N GLY A 89 -21.78 12.80 8.75
CA GLY A 89 -20.77 12.49 7.74
C GLY A 89 -19.35 12.28 8.28
N ARG A 90 -19.16 12.25 9.60
CA ARG A 90 -17.92 11.73 10.18
C ARG A 90 -17.91 10.21 10.16
N VAL A 91 -16.72 9.68 9.92
CA VAL A 91 -16.46 8.23 9.92
C VAL A 91 -16.16 7.79 11.35
N SER A 92 -16.91 6.83 11.88
CA SER A 92 -16.64 6.17 13.15
C SER A 92 -15.72 4.96 12.98
N ASP A 93 -15.16 4.41 14.07
CA ASP A 93 -14.38 3.18 14.03
C ASP A 93 -15.20 2.01 13.50
N ALA A 94 -16.49 1.94 13.85
CA ALA A 94 -17.41 0.92 13.33
C ALA A 94 -17.62 1.06 11.81
N ASP A 95 -17.60 2.28 11.27
CA ASP A 95 -17.67 2.51 9.83
C ASP A 95 -16.38 2.03 9.15
N VAL A 96 -15.21 2.30 9.74
CA VAL A 96 -13.92 1.82 9.24
C VAL A 96 -13.91 0.30 9.15
N GLU A 97 -14.32 -0.41 10.19
CA GLU A 97 -14.36 -1.86 10.19
C GLU A 97 -15.34 -2.44 9.15
N ARG A 98 -16.50 -1.79 8.99
CA ARG A 98 -17.45 -2.18 7.92
C ARG A 98 -16.85 -1.97 6.52
N MET A 99 -16.15 -0.86 6.30
CA MET A 99 -15.49 -0.58 5.04
C MET A 99 -14.37 -1.58 4.75
N LYS A 100 -13.55 -1.93 5.75
CA LYS A 100 -12.53 -2.97 5.63
C LYS A 100 -13.14 -4.31 5.21
N ALA A 101 -14.17 -4.75 5.92
CA ALA A 101 -14.86 -6.00 5.61
C ALA A 101 -15.48 -5.99 4.20
N GLY A 102 -16.08 -4.88 3.80
CA GLY A 102 -16.65 -4.71 2.48
C GLY A 102 -15.62 -4.76 1.36
N LEU A 103 -14.50 -4.05 1.52
CA LEU A 103 -13.38 -4.08 0.56
C LEU A 103 -12.77 -5.49 0.45
N ALA A 104 -12.56 -6.17 1.58
CA ALA A 104 -12.04 -7.53 1.59
C ALA A 104 -12.94 -8.50 0.82
N ALA A 105 -14.25 -8.42 1.05
CA ALA A 105 -15.24 -9.28 0.40
C ALA A 105 -15.30 -9.02 -1.12
N GLU A 106 -15.36 -7.77 -1.54
CA GLU A 106 -15.43 -7.42 -2.97
C GLU A 106 -14.12 -7.74 -3.68
N PHE A 107 -12.97 -7.45 -3.07
CA PHE A 107 -11.67 -7.85 -3.62
C PHE A 107 -11.61 -9.37 -3.81
N LYS A 108 -11.94 -10.15 -2.78
CA LYS A 108 -11.90 -11.61 -2.86
C LYS A 108 -12.80 -12.13 -3.98
N LYS A 109 -14.01 -11.60 -4.12
CA LYS A 109 -14.96 -11.96 -5.17
C LYS A 109 -14.40 -11.66 -6.56
N VAL A 110 -13.92 -10.43 -6.81
CA VAL A 110 -13.37 -10.03 -8.10
C VAL A 110 -12.10 -10.80 -8.41
N PHE A 111 -11.20 -10.94 -7.44
CA PHE A 111 -9.94 -11.66 -7.60
C PHE A 111 -10.14 -13.13 -7.90
N THR A 112 -11.09 -13.79 -7.22
CA THR A 112 -11.51 -15.17 -7.50
C THR A 112 -11.98 -15.30 -8.95
N LYS A 113 -12.87 -14.39 -9.38
CA LYS A 113 -13.40 -14.41 -10.74
C LYS A 113 -12.29 -14.22 -11.80
N GLU A 114 -11.39 -13.27 -11.59
CA GLU A 114 -10.27 -13.03 -12.51
C GLU A 114 -9.33 -14.25 -12.62
N LEU A 115 -9.03 -14.91 -11.51
CA LEU A 115 -8.19 -16.11 -11.49
C LEU A 115 -8.86 -17.29 -12.19
N GLN A 116 -10.18 -17.46 -12.06
CA GLN A 116 -10.92 -18.52 -12.73
C GLN A 116 -11.10 -18.24 -14.21
N ASP A 117 -11.60 -17.05 -14.57
CA ASP A 117 -12.01 -16.72 -15.94
C ASP A 117 -10.82 -16.45 -16.87
N LYS A 118 -9.79 -15.74 -16.35
CA LYS A 118 -8.62 -15.35 -17.15
C LYS A 118 -7.39 -16.19 -16.84
N GLY A 119 -7.23 -16.64 -15.60
CA GLY A 119 -6.09 -17.44 -15.18
C GLY A 119 -6.28 -18.93 -15.41
N GLY A 120 -7.51 -19.41 -15.54
CA GLY A 120 -7.85 -20.83 -15.67
C GLY A 120 -7.60 -21.65 -14.41
N TYR A 121 -7.40 -21.00 -13.25
CA TYR A 121 -7.15 -21.70 -12.00
C TYR A 121 -8.45 -22.16 -11.33
N GLN A 122 -8.46 -23.37 -10.83
CA GLN A 122 -9.52 -23.80 -9.92
C GLN A 122 -9.28 -23.24 -8.52
N VAL A 123 -10.26 -22.51 -7.97
CA VAL A 123 -10.20 -22.00 -6.60
C VAL A 123 -10.71 -23.06 -5.62
N VAL A 124 -9.90 -23.41 -4.63
CA VAL A 124 -10.17 -24.45 -3.62
C VAL A 124 -9.96 -23.91 -2.21
N THR A 125 -10.40 -24.68 -1.21
CA THR A 125 -10.25 -24.32 0.22
C THR A 125 -9.34 -25.29 0.98
N THR A 126 -8.84 -26.33 0.32
CA THR A 126 -8.03 -27.38 0.94
C THR A 126 -6.62 -27.37 0.39
N ALA A 127 -5.64 -27.62 1.25
CA ALA A 127 -4.25 -27.75 0.86
C ALA A 127 -4.00 -29.04 0.06
N ALA A 128 -3.14 -28.99 -0.93
CA ALA A 128 -2.64 -30.14 -1.68
C ALA A 128 -1.34 -29.76 -2.43
N PRO A 129 -0.52 -30.71 -2.91
CA PRO A 129 0.77 -30.41 -3.54
C PRO A 129 0.71 -29.51 -4.78
N ASP A 130 -0.43 -29.46 -5.45
CA ASP A 130 -0.70 -28.64 -6.63
C ASP A 130 -1.46 -27.34 -6.32
N VAL A 131 -1.61 -26.98 -5.03
CA VAL A 131 -2.33 -25.79 -4.58
C VAL A 131 -1.35 -24.71 -4.17
N LEU A 132 -1.47 -23.53 -4.78
CA LEU A 132 -0.79 -22.30 -4.38
C LEU A 132 -1.70 -21.48 -3.46
N VAL A 133 -1.23 -21.16 -2.27
CA VAL A 133 -1.95 -20.28 -1.34
C VAL A 133 -1.63 -18.82 -1.67
N LEU A 134 -2.66 -18.04 -1.91
CA LEU A 134 -2.60 -16.61 -2.15
C LEU A 134 -3.01 -15.86 -0.88
N ARG A 135 -2.13 -15.03 -0.36
CA ARG A 135 -2.36 -14.21 0.83
C ARG A 135 -2.34 -12.73 0.45
N PRO A 136 -3.49 -12.15 0.11
CA PRO A 136 -3.58 -10.75 -0.27
C PRO A 136 -3.72 -9.84 0.95
N ALA A 137 -3.19 -8.59 0.81
CA ALA A 137 -3.49 -7.47 1.67
C ALA A 137 -3.66 -6.21 0.82
N LEU A 138 -4.64 -5.39 1.17
CA LEU A 138 -4.85 -4.05 0.61
C LEU A 138 -4.35 -3.04 1.62
N LEU A 139 -3.26 -2.37 1.31
CA LEU A 139 -2.55 -1.47 2.22
C LEU A 139 -2.64 -0.02 1.73
N ASN A 140 -2.53 0.92 2.65
CA ASN A 140 -2.57 2.35 2.38
C ASN A 140 -3.82 2.75 1.59
N VAL A 141 -4.97 2.19 1.98
CA VAL A 141 -6.24 2.47 1.32
C VAL A 141 -6.69 3.88 1.67
N GLU A 142 -6.88 4.71 0.65
CA GLU A 142 -7.53 6.01 0.77
C GLU A 142 -8.89 5.98 0.09
N VAL A 143 -9.90 6.52 0.77
CA VAL A 143 -11.26 6.66 0.24
C VAL A 143 -11.66 8.12 0.27
N SER A 144 -11.93 8.69 -0.88
CA SER A 144 -12.24 10.13 -1.02
C SER A 144 -13.66 10.48 -0.59
N ALA A 145 -14.62 9.58 -0.79
CA ALA A 145 -16.04 9.81 -0.49
C ALA A 145 -16.71 8.52 0.01
N PRO A 146 -16.51 8.13 1.30
CA PRO A 146 -17.17 6.97 1.84
C PRO A 146 -18.69 7.20 1.90
N ASP A 147 -19.46 6.26 1.38
CA ASP A 147 -20.91 6.23 1.56
C ASP A 147 -21.22 5.57 2.91
N LEU A 148 -21.61 6.38 3.88
CA LEU A 148 -21.87 5.94 5.25
C LEU A 148 -23.34 5.48 5.45
N MET A 149 -24.23 5.74 4.48
CA MET A 149 -25.67 5.64 4.66
C MET A 149 -26.33 4.41 4.03
N THR A 150 -25.63 3.67 3.17
CA THR A 150 -26.24 2.63 2.35
C THR A 150 -25.71 1.24 2.65
N ALA A 151 -26.57 0.22 2.65
CA ALA A 151 -26.19 -1.19 2.73
C ALA A 151 -25.31 -1.66 1.55
N GLY A 152 -25.13 -0.81 0.52
CA GLY A 152 -24.28 -1.01 -0.64
C GLY A 152 -22.87 -0.40 -0.53
N ILE A 153 -22.37 -0.16 0.68
CA ILE A 153 -21.07 0.45 0.99
C ILE A 153 -19.94 -0.12 0.14
N ASN A 154 -19.97 -1.42 -0.12
CA ASN A 154 -18.89 -2.13 -0.80
C ASN A 154 -18.60 -1.60 -2.22
N ALA A 155 -19.62 -1.37 -3.02
CA ALA A 155 -19.46 -0.89 -4.40
C ALA A 155 -19.02 0.58 -4.44
N THR A 156 -19.48 1.40 -3.50
CA THR A 156 -19.14 2.83 -3.43
C THR A 156 -17.72 3.03 -2.91
N VAL A 157 -17.30 2.26 -1.90
CA VAL A 157 -15.92 2.33 -1.38
C VAL A 157 -14.91 1.92 -2.46
N VAL A 158 -15.20 0.85 -3.22
CA VAL A 158 -14.32 0.43 -4.34
C VAL A 158 -14.24 1.49 -5.44
N ARG A 159 -15.34 2.19 -5.74
CA ARG A 159 -15.34 3.28 -6.74
C ARG A 159 -14.67 4.57 -6.24
N SER A 160 -14.60 4.77 -4.93
CA SER A 160 -14.05 5.98 -4.30
C SER A 160 -12.64 5.78 -3.77
N ALA A 161 -12.04 4.60 -3.95
CA ALA A 161 -10.68 4.34 -3.55
C ALA A 161 -9.74 5.17 -4.43
N GLY A 162 -9.17 6.24 -3.88
CA GLY A 162 -8.26 7.14 -4.58
C GLY A 162 -6.89 6.51 -4.81
N GLN A 163 -6.41 5.72 -3.85
CA GLN A 163 -5.18 4.92 -3.97
C GLN A 163 -5.21 3.72 -3.04
N MET A 164 -4.46 2.69 -3.43
CA MET A 164 -4.19 1.51 -2.61
C MET A 164 -2.95 0.78 -3.10
N THR A 165 -2.36 -0.03 -2.24
CA THR A 165 -1.28 -0.95 -2.60
C THR A 165 -1.75 -2.38 -2.37
N LEU A 166 -1.79 -3.18 -3.43
CA LEU A 166 -1.92 -4.62 -3.30
C LEU A 166 -0.58 -5.21 -2.86
N PHE A 167 -0.59 -5.88 -1.73
CA PHE A 167 0.49 -6.73 -1.25
C PHE A 167 0.01 -8.18 -1.36
N LEU A 168 0.71 -9.00 -2.14
CA LEU A 168 0.33 -10.38 -2.39
C LEU A 168 1.51 -11.31 -2.14
N GLU A 169 1.32 -12.29 -1.25
CA GLU A 169 2.25 -13.38 -1.04
C GLU A 169 1.72 -14.69 -1.64
N LEU A 170 2.62 -15.46 -2.22
CA LEU A 170 2.37 -16.75 -2.82
C LEU A 170 3.12 -17.82 -2.03
N TRP A 171 2.37 -18.78 -1.50
CA TRP A 171 2.89 -19.82 -0.62
C TRP A 171 2.59 -21.22 -1.16
N ASP A 172 3.55 -22.13 -1.03
CA ASP A 172 3.27 -23.55 -1.23
C ASP A 172 2.39 -24.09 -0.11
N SER A 173 1.25 -24.69 -0.45
CA SER A 173 0.27 -25.12 0.55
C SER A 173 0.71 -26.33 1.38
N SER A 174 1.63 -27.14 0.85
CA SER A 174 2.08 -28.38 1.50
C SER A 174 3.26 -28.14 2.44
N THR A 175 4.19 -27.26 2.04
CA THR A 175 5.41 -26.97 2.79
C THR A 175 5.34 -25.69 3.60
N ASN A 176 4.29 -24.89 3.41
CA ASN A 176 4.16 -23.54 3.95
C ASN A 176 5.40 -22.67 3.66
N THR A 177 5.92 -22.79 2.45
CA THR A 177 7.09 -22.05 1.99
C THR A 177 6.64 -20.83 1.20
N LEU A 178 7.16 -19.64 1.55
CA LEU A 178 6.96 -18.41 0.77
C LEU A 178 7.76 -18.51 -0.54
N LEU A 179 7.06 -18.44 -1.67
CA LEU A 179 7.63 -18.59 -3.00
C LEU A 179 7.81 -17.24 -3.71
N ALA A 180 6.87 -16.33 -3.53
CA ALA A 180 6.95 -15.01 -4.16
C ALA A 180 6.18 -13.96 -3.35
N ARG A 181 6.53 -12.70 -3.59
CA ARG A 181 5.86 -11.51 -3.04
C ARG A 181 5.75 -10.46 -4.13
N VAL A 182 4.56 -9.87 -4.26
CA VAL A 182 4.29 -8.78 -5.19
C VAL A 182 3.69 -7.61 -4.41
N MET A 183 4.20 -6.42 -4.66
CA MET A 183 3.60 -5.16 -4.24
C MET A 183 3.25 -4.36 -5.49
N ASP A 184 2.00 -3.96 -5.63
CA ASP A 184 1.51 -3.20 -6.78
C ASP A 184 0.67 -2.03 -6.30
N ALA A 185 1.20 -0.82 -6.46
CA ALA A 185 0.50 0.40 -6.07
C ALA A 185 -0.36 0.89 -7.24
N ALA A 186 -1.64 1.02 -6.98
CA ALA A 186 -2.60 1.63 -7.89
C ALA A 186 -3.07 2.98 -7.31
N ALA A 187 -3.06 4.02 -8.15
CA ALA A 187 -3.71 5.28 -7.88
C ALA A 187 -4.72 5.53 -8.99
N ASP A 188 -5.94 5.89 -8.62
CA ASP A 188 -6.98 6.23 -9.59
C ASP A 188 -6.75 7.66 -10.12
N ASN A 189 -5.81 7.79 -11.06
CA ASN A 189 -5.57 9.06 -11.76
C ASN A 189 -6.56 9.27 -12.92
N ASP A 190 -7.39 8.28 -13.26
CA ASP A 190 -8.26 8.31 -14.43
C ASP A 190 -9.68 8.84 -14.15
N ALA A 191 -10.05 9.08 -12.89
CA ALA A 191 -11.38 9.58 -12.55
C ALA A 191 -11.68 10.97 -13.13
N PHE A 192 -10.66 11.77 -13.46
CA PHE A 192 -10.80 13.10 -14.04
C PHE A 192 -10.56 13.17 -15.54
N ALA A 193 -9.96 12.17 -16.16
CA ALA A 193 -9.62 12.19 -17.60
C ALA A 193 -10.78 11.80 -18.52
N LYS A 194 -11.89 11.28 -18.01
CA LYS A 194 -13.04 10.83 -18.82
C LYS A 194 -14.21 11.81 -18.86
N GLN A 195 -14.04 13.05 -18.39
CA GLN A 195 -15.05 14.12 -18.46
C GLN A 195 -14.59 15.33 -19.29
N ALA A 196 -13.64 15.17 -20.20
CA ALA A 196 -13.27 16.19 -21.17
C ALA A 196 -13.63 15.75 -22.60
#